data_f43320ca5141cd15468a3815d24d655d
#
_entry.id   f43320ca5141cd15468a3815d24d655d
#
_cell.length_a   1.000
_cell.length_b   1.000
_cell.length_c   1.000
_cell.angle_alpha   90.00
_cell.angle_beta   90.00
_cell.angle_gamma   90.00
#
_symmetry.space_group_name_H-M   'P 1'
#
loop_
_entity.id
_entity.type
_entity.pdbx_description
1 polymer ?
#
loop_
_entity_poly.entity_id
_entity_poly.type
_entity_poly.pdbx_seq_one_letter_code
_entity_poly.pdbx_strand_id
1 'polypeptide(L)'
;MSRTTSSAIPRSTVATMAATRRSVLRGIGLSGLAVGGASMLAACGGDDAGPSSGSGATVKFGINEAEGSGPAYDRLKAIADAYTKESDTLVELNAVDHNTFQESVNTYLQGTPDDVFTWFAGFRMAQFAEAGLIADVSDQWPIEGLNDSFKTASTAPDGKQYFVPVSYYPWAMFYRKSIFEKNGWTPPETNNDFMELMKDMQGKGITPIAFGDKDGWPAMGTFDILNMRLNGFDYHMSLMAGEEQWDSDEVKGVFETWRTLLPFHQADPLGRTWQEAATSMAKGESGMYLLGTFVIDAVGDAADDLDFFTFPELDPAIGADALDAPIDGFCVAAGGKNQEAGQALAKWLGSAAAADAGNEGADAPFIAANEGASTSTYTDLQKKSAEVVGAAANIAQFMDRDTNADFANTVMIPSIQAFLKDPDDIDGVTASIQEQAASIFG
;
A
#
# COMPACT_ATOMS: atom_id res chain seq x y z
N MET A 1 -32.37 -34.83 -55.14
CA MET A 1 -32.22 -33.70 -56.04
C MET A 1 -32.43 -32.45 -55.18
N SER A 2 -31.47 -31.68 -54.81
CA SER A 2 -30.55 -30.81 -55.46
C SER A 2 -29.45 -30.36 -54.49
N ARG A 3 -28.29 -30.41 -54.94
CA ARG A 3 -26.93 -29.93 -54.71
C ARG A 3 -26.71 -28.79 -53.69
N THR A 4 -25.81 -29.11 -52.77
CA THR A 4 -24.91 -28.27 -52.00
C THR A 4 -23.98 -27.42 -52.88
N THR A 5 -23.80 -26.15 -52.55
CA THR A 5 -22.65 -25.37 -53.00
C THR A 5 -21.90 -24.81 -51.78
N SER A 6 -20.70 -25.32 -51.62
CA SER A 6 -19.67 -24.83 -50.68
C SER A 6 -18.99 -23.61 -51.30
N SER A 7 -18.89 -22.50 -50.57
CA SER A 7 -18.02 -21.38 -50.97
C SER A 7 -16.83 -21.29 -50.01
N ALA A 8 -15.65 -21.47 -50.58
CA ALA A 8 -14.36 -21.36 -49.92
C ALA A 8 -13.94 -19.90 -49.80
N ILE A 9 -13.45 -19.52 -48.61
CA ILE A 9 -12.81 -18.23 -48.32
C ILE A 9 -11.29 -18.39 -48.55
N PRO A 10 -10.61 -17.48 -49.24
CA PRO A 10 -9.19 -17.59 -49.48
C PRO A 10 -8.33 -17.19 -48.27
N ARG A 11 -7.31 -18.00 -47.98
CA ARG A 11 -6.26 -17.73 -47.01
C ARG A 11 -5.32 -16.63 -47.54
N SER A 12 -5.20 -15.51 -46.82
CA SER A 12 -4.13 -14.53 -47.05
C SER A 12 -2.85 -14.97 -46.32
N THR A 13 -1.80 -15.14 -47.10
CA THR A 13 -0.42 -15.37 -46.69
C THR A 13 0.16 -14.09 -46.10
N VAL A 14 0.50 -14.09 -44.81
CA VAL A 14 1.31 -13.06 -44.18
C VAL A 14 2.78 -13.45 -44.31
N ALA A 15 3.53 -12.65 -45.07
CA ALA A 15 4.96 -12.78 -45.20
C ALA A 15 5.67 -12.20 -43.97
N THR A 16 6.39 -13.03 -43.25
CA THR A 16 7.34 -12.68 -42.20
C THR A 16 8.59 -12.08 -42.81
N MET A 17 8.83 -10.77 -42.64
CA MET A 17 10.14 -10.16 -42.89
C MET A 17 10.97 -10.19 -41.59
N ALA A 18 11.98 -11.06 -41.59
CA ALA A 18 13.06 -11.05 -40.60
C ALA A 18 14.04 -9.93 -40.95
N ALA A 19 14.13 -8.89 -40.13
CA ALA A 19 15.16 -7.86 -40.22
C ALA A 19 16.39 -8.29 -39.41
N THR A 20 17.47 -8.61 -40.10
CA THR A 20 18.80 -8.92 -39.54
C THR A 20 19.51 -7.63 -39.09
N ARG A 21 20.05 -7.67 -37.86
CA ARG A 21 20.95 -6.64 -37.32
C ARG A 21 22.28 -6.60 -38.07
N ARG A 22 22.38 -5.80 -39.16
CA ARG A 22 23.69 -5.41 -39.76
C ARG A 22 23.43 -4.48 -40.93
N SER A 23 23.21 -3.19 -40.70
CA SER A 23 23.45 -2.13 -41.68
C SER A 23 23.00 -0.73 -41.21
N VAL A 24 23.65 -0.19 -40.18
CA VAL A 24 23.66 1.28 -39.92
C VAL A 24 25.06 1.64 -39.44
N LEU A 25 25.99 1.64 -40.35
CA LEU A 25 27.28 2.30 -40.16
C LEU A 25 27.85 2.53 -41.56
N ARG A 26 27.53 3.70 -42.18
CA ARG A 26 28.31 4.37 -43.25
C ARG A 26 27.51 5.56 -43.75
N GLY A 27 28.00 6.75 -43.42
CA GLY A 27 27.52 7.98 -44.05
C GLY A 27 27.77 9.24 -43.20
N ILE A 28 29.05 9.55 -42.93
CA ILE A 28 29.43 10.92 -42.61
C ILE A 28 30.60 11.22 -43.53
N GLY A 29 30.35 11.99 -44.59
CA GLY A 29 31.30 12.60 -45.46
C GLY A 29 31.48 14.05 -45.16
N LEU A 30 32.73 14.43 -45.06
CA LEU A 30 33.41 15.72 -44.94
C LEU A 30 32.83 16.89 -45.73
N SER A 31 32.90 18.09 -45.17
CA SER A 31 33.31 19.38 -45.76
C SER A 31 33.21 20.41 -44.66
N GLY A 32 34.10 21.29 -44.33
CA GLY A 32 35.33 21.81 -44.84
C GLY A 32 35.61 23.13 -44.09
N LEU A 33 36.83 23.29 -43.62
CA LEU A 33 37.70 24.49 -43.52
C LEU A 33 37.02 25.89 -43.46
N ALA A 34 37.30 26.78 -42.51
CA ALA A 34 38.56 27.55 -42.39
C ALA A 34 38.49 28.61 -41.26
N VAL A 35 39.58 28.73 -40.53
CA VAL A 35 40.41 29.92 -40.21
C VAL A 35 39.87 30.96 -39.21
N GLY A 36 40.53 31.07 -38.09
CA GLY A 36 41.39 32.17 -37.77
C GLY A 36 41.09 32.90 -36.45
N GLY A 37 42.10 33.00 -35.58
CA GLY A 37 42.25 34.13 -34.70
C GLY A 37 42.42 33.82 -33.22
N ALA A 38 43.68 33.66 -32.84
CA ALA A 38 44.14 33.73 -31.46
C ALA A 38 44.07 35.19 -30.93
N SER A 39 43.70 35.32 -29.66
CA SER A 39 44.31 36.32 -28.79
C SER A 39 44.12 35.93 -27.32
N MET A 40 45.22 35.62 -26.70
CA MET A 40 45.37 35.70 -25.24
C MET A 40 45.20 37.14 -24.80
N LEU A 41 44.63 37.35 -23.61
CA LEU A 41 45.21 38.28 -22.63
C LEU A 41 44.53 38.04 -21.26
N ALA A 42 45.36 37.70 -20.32
CA ALA A 42 45.08 37.70 -18.90
C ALA A 42 44.81 39.12 -18.40
N ALA A 43 43.83 39.26 -17.52
CA ALA A 43 43.80 40.39 -16.56
C ALA A 43 43.18 39.90 -15.25
N CYS A 44 43.99 39.95 -14.22
CA CYS A 44 43.63 39.81 -12.82
C CYS A 44 42.78 41.02 -12.38
N GLY A 45 41.89 40.76 -11.40
CA GLY A 45 41.57 41.75 -10.37
C GLY A 45 40.10 42.15 -10.33
N GLY A 46 39.48 41.91 -9.22
CA GLY A 46 38.24 42.52 -8.81
C GLY A 46 37.41 41.54 -7.93
N ASP A 47 37.68 41.59 -6.63
CA ASP A 47 36.73 41.13 -5.62
C ASP A 47 35.46 41.93 -5.75
N ASP A 48 34.36 41.25 -6.16
CA ASP A 48 33.02 41.59 -5.79
C ASP A 48 32.33 40.31 -5.41
N ALA A 49 32.42 39.98 -4.13
CA ALA A 49 31.54 39.02 -3.50
C ALA A 49 30.12 39.61 -3.49
N GLY A 50 29.39 39.39 -4.59
CA GLY A 50 27.96 39.42 -4.56
C GLY A 50 27.47 38.33 -3.56
N PRO A 51 26.39 38.57 -2.84
CA PRO A 51 25.87 37.54 -1.92
C PRO A 51 25.60 36.30 -2.75
N SER A 52 26.35 35.24 -2.47
CA SER A 52 25.99 33.88 -2.93
C SER A 52 24.60 33.62 -2.37
N SER A 53 23.57 33.71 -3.20
CA SER A 53 22.31 33.04 -2.93
C SER A 53 22.67 31.58 -2.63
N GLY A 54 22.47 31.18 -1.38
CA GLY A 54 22.79 29.85 -0.93
C GLY A 54 22.20 28.83 -1.91
N SER A 55 23.06 28.00 -2.48
CA SER A 55 22.60 26.76 -3.11
C SER A 55 22.08 25.88 -2.00
N GLY A 56 20.80 26.06 -1.62
CA GLY A 56 20.14 25.16 -0.72
C GLY A 56 20.29 23.74 -1.28
N ALA A 57 20.63 22.78 -0.45
CA ALA A 57 20.65 21.39 -0.86
C ALA A 57 19.26 21.02 -1.37
N THR A 58 19.19 20.18 -2.40
CA THR A 58 17.93 19.64 -2.90
C THR A 58 17.87 18.17 -2.56
N VAL A 59 16.76 17.72 -2.00
CA VAL A 59 16.47 16.29 -1.73
C VAL A 59 15.23 15.89 -2.53
N LYS A 60 15.29 14.73 -3.17
CA LYS A 60 14.16 14.18 -3.92
C LYS A 60 13.36 13.22 -3.06
N PHE A 61 12.06 13.40 -3.08
CA PHE A 61 11.12 12.61 -2.31
C PHE A 61 10.07 11.97 -3.23
N GLY A 62 10.20 10.66 -3.45
CA GLY A 62 9.23 9.84 -4.20
C GLY A 62 8.04 9.51 -3.34
N ILE A 63 6.85 9.80 -3.82
CA ILE A 63 5.60 9.49 -3.10
C ILE A 63 4.66 8.66 -3.96
N ASN A 64 4.00 7.69 -3.32
CA ASN A 64 3.02 6.79 -3.94
C ASN A 64 1.61 7.38 -3.99
N GLU A 65 1.52 8.70 -4.17
CA GLU A 65 0.28 9.43 -4.34
C GLU A 65 0.38 10.32 -5.58
N ALA A 66 -0.59 10.24 -6.49
CA ALA A 66 -0.58 11.09 -7.68
C ALA A 66 -0.76 12.57 -7.32
N GLU A 67 -0.16 13.46 -8.09
CA GLU A 67 -0.30 14.90 -7.87
C GLU A 67 -1.78 15.33 -7.89
N GLY A 68 -2.23 15.96 -6.81
CA GLY A 68 -3.61 16.43 -6.66
C GLY A 68 -4.64 15.32 -6.52
N SER A 69 -4.24 14.11 -6.14
CA SER A 69 -5.15 12.96 -5.96
C SER A 69 -6.08 13.09 -4.74
N GLY A 70 -5.84 14.06 -3.86
CA GLY A 70 -6.68 14.29 -2.68
C GLY A 70 -5.88 14.38 -1.36
N PRO A 71 -6.53 14.11 -0.21
CA PRO A 71 -5.96 14.38 1.12
C PRO A 71 -4.60 13.71 1.38
N ALA A 72 -4.37 12.49 0.87
CA ALA A 72 -3.11 11.79 1.06
C ALA A 72 -1.93 12.52 0.41
N TYR A 73 -2.09 12.97 -0.84
CA TYR A 73 -1.10 13.81 -1.53
C TYR A 73 -0.88 15.13 -0.79
N ASP A 74 -1.96 15.81 -0.39
CA ASP A 74 -1.89 17.11 0.27
C ASP A 74 -1.13 17.04 1.59
N ARG A 75 -1.31 15.96 2.37
CA ARG A 75 -0.54 15.69 3.60
C ARG A 75 0.96 15.53 3.33
N LEU A 76 1.34 14.71 2.36
CA LEU A 76 2.76 14.51 2.01
C LEU A 76 3.40 15.78 1.47
N LYS A 77 2.64 16.58 0.72
CA LYS A 77 3.08 17.89 0.28
C LYS A 77 3.29 18.86 1.44
N ALA A 78 2.38 18.91 2.39
CA ALA A 78 2.50 19.75 3.58
C ALA A 78 3.75 19.39 4.42
N ILE A 79 4.03 18.09 4.56
CA ILE A 79 5.24 17.57 5.20
C ILE A 79 6.49 18.06 4.45
N ALA A 80 6.53 17.94 3.13
CA ALA A 80 7.66 18.38 2.31
C ALA A 80 7.90 19.89 2.39
N ASP A 81 6.83 20.69 2.34
CA ASP A 81 6.87 22.15 2.46
C ASP A 81 7.37 22.57 3.86
N ALA A 82 6.95 21.88 4.92
CA ALA A 82 7.37 22.15 6.29
C ALA A 82 8.88 21.87 6.48
N TYR A 83 9.37 20.73 5.98
CA TYR A 83 10.80 20.43 6.03
C TYR A 83 11.63 21.45 5.25
N THR A 84 11.19 21.83 4.05
CA THR A 84 11.86 22.85 3.24
C THR A 84 11.99 24.17 4.00
N LYS A 85 10.93 24.58 4.70
CA LYS A 85 10.89 25.82 5.50
C LYS A 85 11.81 25.75 6.74
N GLU A 86 11.92 24.58 7.37
CA GLU A 86 12.69 24.40 8.61
C GLU A 86 14.19 24.23 8.33
N SER A 87 14.54 23.47 7.29
CA SER A 87 15.92 23.06 7.01
C SER A 87 16.65 23.89 5.96
N ASP A 88 15.98 24.81 5.26
CA ASP A 88 16.46 25.49 4.04
C ASP A 88 16.86 24.52 2.91
N THR A 89 16.47 23.24 3.00
CA THR A 89 16.68 22.21 1.97
C THR A 89 15.43 22.07 1.12
N LEU A 90 15.54 22.32 -0.19
CA LEU A 90 14.41 22.15 -1.10
C LEU A 90 14.03 20.66 -1.23
N VAL A 91 12.77 20.33 -0.95
CA VAL A 91 12.21 19.01 -1.24
C VAL A 91 11.52 19.03 -2.60
N GLU A 92 12.01 18.22 -3.54
CA GLU A 92 11.37 17.97 -4.83
C GLU A 92 10.52 16.70 -4.72
N LEU A 93 9.19 16.85 -4.81
CA LEU A 93 8.27 15.71 -4.82
C LEU A 93 8.23 15.07 -6.20
N ASN A 94 8.36 13.74 -6.24
CA ASN A 94 8.07 12.90 -7.38
C ASN A 94 6.80 12.08 -7.06
N ALA A 95 5.66 12.54 -7.54
CA ALA A 95 4.34 11.99 -7.24
C ALA A 95 3.94 10.98 -8.31
N VAL A 96 3.67 9.74 -7.88
CA VAL A 96 3.27 8.63 -8.76
C VAL A 96 2.03 7.96 -8.17
N ASP A 97 1.08 7.57 -9.00
CA ASP A 97 -0.09 6.81 -8.59
C ASP A 97 0.30 5.56 -7.78
N HIS A 98 -0.47 5.26 -6.74
CA HIS A 98 -0.19 4.20 -5.76
C HIS A 98 0.12 2.84 -6.40
N ASN A 99 -0.76 2.36 -7.28
CA ASN A 99 -0.58 1.05 -7.91
C ASN A 99 0.59 1.06 -8.89
N THR A 100 0.71 2.13 -9.69
CA THR A 100 1.83 2.32 -10.62
C THR A 100 3.17 2.35 -9.89
N PHE A 101 3.25 3.01 -8.72
CA PHE A 101 4.45 3.05 -7.90
C PHE A 101 4.83 1.64 -7.40
N GLN A 102 3.88 0.90 -6.86
CA GLN A 102 4.11 -0.45 -6.37
C GLN A 102 4.56 -1.42 -7.48
N GLU A 103 3.92 -1.37 -8.66
CA GLU A 103 4.28 -2.21 -9.81
C GLU A 103 5.68 -1.90 -10.33
N SER A 104 6.12 -0.64 -10.26
CA SER A 104 7.38 -0.16 -10.83
C SER A 104 8.54 -0.08 -9.82
N VAL A 105 8.31 -0.25 -8.53
CA VAL A 105 9.28 0.05 -7.45
C VAL A 105 10.61 -0.68 -7.61
N ASN A 106 10.62 -1.96 -8.03
CA ASN A 106 11.85 -2.70 -8.28
C ASN A 106 12.70 -2.07 -9.38
N THR A 107 12.08 -1.65 -10.48
CA THR A 107 12.75 -0.96 -11.59
C THR A 107 13.20 0.44 -11.18
N TYR A 108 12.37 1.14 -10.42
CA TYR A 108 12.66 2.46 -9.86
C TYR A 108 13.89 2.42 -8.96
N LEU A 109 13.98 1.49 -8.01
CA LEU A 109 15.10 1.36 -7.09
C LEU A 109 16.41 0.91 -7.76
N GLN A 110 16.34 0.08 -8.81
CA GLN A 110 17.50 -0.34 -9.59
C GLN A 110 17.97 0.74 -10.59
N GLY A 111 17.16 1.75 -10.86
CA GLY A 111 17.44 2.82 -11.80
C GLY A 111 18.09 4.04 -11.16
N THR A 112 17.38 5.14 -11.16
CA THR A 112 17.78 6.40 -10.52
C THR A 112 16.64 6.82 -9.59
N PRO A 113 16.56 6.24 -8.41
CA PRO A 113 15.49 6.54 -7.46
C PRO A 113 15.63 7.95 -6.88
N ASP A 114 14.56 8.43 -6.29
CA ASP A 114 14.59 9.60 -5.41
C ASP A 114 15.40 9.27 -4.15
N ASP A 115 15.79 10.27 -3.37
CA ASP A 115 16.66 10.06 -2.20
C ASP A 115 15.90 9.38 -1.05
N VAL A 116 14.62 9.76 -0.87
CA VAL A 116 13.69 9.17 0.09
C VAL A 116 12.40 8.80 -0.65
N PHE A 117 11.72 7.75 -0.22
CA PHE A 117 10.43 7.38 -0.82
C PHE A 117 9.47 6.78 0.21
N THR A 118 8.16 6.90 -0.06
CA THR A 118 7.10 6.26 0.73
C THR A 118 7.14 4.75 0.52
N TRP A 119 7.06 3.98 1.61
CA TRP A 119 7.01 2.54 1.56
C TRP A 119 6.30 1.95 2.79
N PHE A 120 6.38 0.64 2.92
CA PHE A 120 5.71 -0.18 3.93
C PHE A 120 6.74 -0.89 4.81
N ALA A 121 6.42 -1.09 6.09
CA ALA A 121 7.23 -1.85 7.04
C ALA A 121 7.22 -3.36 6.72
N GLY A 122 7.90 -4.15 7.53
CA GLY A 122 7.89 -5.61 7.48
C GLY A 122 8.66 -6.21 6.31
N PHE A 123 8.19 -7.34 5.79
CA PHE A 123 8.88 -8.07 4.72
C PHE A 123 9.07 -7.28 3.43
N ARG A 124 8.16 -6.39 3.09
CA ARG A 124 8.29 -5.53 1.90
C ARG A 124 9.49 -4.58 2.00
N MET A 125 9.79 -4.07 3.20
CA MET A 125 11.01 -3.31 3.44
C MET A 125 12.24 -4.24 3.49
N ALA A 126 12.15 -5.37 4.20
CA ALA A 126 13.24 -6.31 4.40
C ALA A 126 13.77 -6.85 3.07
N GLN A 127 12.92 -7.16 2.09
CA GLN A 127 13.31 -7.59 0.76
C GLN A 127 14.23 -6.58 0.05
N PHE A 128 13.95 -5.29 0.17
CA PHE A 128 14.80 -4.26 -0.41
C PHE A 128 16.09 -4.06 0.35
N ALA A 129 16.07 -4.25 1.68
CA ALA A 129 17.30 -4.24 2.50
C ALA A 129 18.25 -5.39 2.10
N GLU A 130 17.74 -6.61 1.96
CA GLU A 130 18.50 -7.78 1.51
C GLU A 130 19.09 -7.59 0.10
N ALA A 131 18.31 -6.97 -0.79
CA ALA A 131 18.77 -6.65 -2.14
C ALA A 131 19.76 -5.46 -2.20
N GLY A 132 20.03 -4.77 -1.07
CA GLY A 132 20.89 -3.59 -1.01
C GLY A 132 20.33 -2.38 -1.74
N LEU A 133 19.01 -2.29 -1.91
CA LEU A 133 18.32 -1.23 -2.63
C LEU A 133 17.91 -0.04 -1.75
N ILE A 134 17.89 -0.24 -0.43
CA ILE A 134 17.63 0.80 0.57
C ILE A 134 18.78 0.93 1.56
N ALA A 135 18.94 2.11 2.13
CA ALA A 135 20.04 2.45 3.00
C ALA A 135 19.72 2.15 4.47
N ASP A 136 20.74 1.75 5.21
CA ASP A 136 20.71 1.57 6.66
C ASP A 136 20.46 2.92 7.36
N VAL A 137 19.43 2.97 8.21
CA VAL A 137 19.06 4.15 9.02
C VAL A 137 19.19 3.88 10.52
N SER A 138 19.92 2.82 10.92
CA SER A 138 20.07 2.40 12.32
C SER A 138 20.65 3.50 13.22
N ASP A 139 21.51 4.35 12.67
CA ASP A 139 22.11 5.48 13.41
C ASP A 139 21.06 6.54 13.83
N GLN A 140 19.86 6.49 13.24
CA GLN A 140 18.74 7.39 13.60
C GLN A 140 17.93 6.84 14.77
N TRP A 141 18.01 5.54 15.03
CA TRP A 141 17.28 4.88 16.10
C TRP A 141 18.08 4.88 17.44
N PRO A 142 17.40 5.06 18.60
CA PRO A 142 15.96 5.26 18.76
C PRO A 142 15.51 6.63 18.25
N ILE A 143 14.36 6.67 17.57
CA ILE A 143 13.69 7.93 17.19
C ILE A 143 12.77 8.31 18.36
N GLU A 144 12.91 9.55 18.86
CA GLU A 144 12.09 10.05 19.97
C GLU A 144 10.59 10.00 19.60
N GLY A 145 9.78 9.41 20.47
CA GLY A 145 8.34 9.24 20.28
C GLY A 145 7.92 8.02 19.46
N LEU A 146 8.86 7.23 18.94
CA LEU A 146 8.56 5.91 18.33
C LEU A 146 8.91 4.79 19.32
N ASN A 147 7.94 3.93 19.62
CA ASN A 147 8.11 2.82 20.55
C ASN A 147 8.84 1.60 19.94
N ASP A 148 9.13 0.60 20.77
CA ASP A 148 9.88 -0.60 20.36
C ASP A 148 9.16 -1.44 19.27
N SER A 149 7.82 -1.41 19.20
CA SER A 149 7.06 -2.12 18.18
C SER A 149 7.33 -1.55 16.79
N PHE A 150 7.37 -0.22 16.66
CA PHE A 150 7.76 0.45 15.42
C PHE A 150 9.22 0.17 15.05
N LYS A 151 10.12 0.12 16.04
CA LYS A 151 11.50 -0.26 15.80
C LYS A 151 11.60 -1.69 15.25
N THR A 152 10.87 -2.63 15.86
CA THR A 152 10.83 -4.03 15.40
C THR A 152 10.33 -4.11 13.96
N ALA A 153 9.23 -3.43 13.63
CA ALA A 153 8.66 -3.39 12.27
C ALA A 153 9.60 -2.74 11.24
N SER A 154 10.57 -1.92 11.70
CA SER A 154 11.58 -1.26 10.87
C SER A 154 12.88 -2.05 10.74
N THR A 155 12.97 -3.22 11.40
CA THR A 155 14.20 -4.01 11.49
C THR A 155 14.18 -5.17 10.50
N ALA A 156 15.21 -5.24 9.64
CA ALA A 156 15.39 -6.36 8.71
C ALA A 156 16.08 -7.56 9.41
N PRO A 157 16.15 -8.76 8.77
CA PRO A 157 16.76 -9.96 9.35
C PRO A 157 18.23 -9.81 9.75
N ASP A 158 18.96 -8.86 9.18
CA ASP A 158 20.36 -8.53 9.57
C ASP A 158 20.46 -7.75 10.89
N GLY A 159 19.34 -7.43 11.52
CA GLY A 159 19.23 -6.70 12.79
C GLY A 159 19.33 -5.18 12.66
N LYS A 160 19.40 -4.64 11.45
CA LYS A 160 19.47 -3.21 11.18
C LYS A 160 18.12 -2.62 10.82
N GLN A 161 17.98 -1.33 11.03
CA GLN A 161 16.77 -0.57 10.70
C GLN A 161 16.91 0.08 9.32
N TYR A 162 15.87 -0.06 8.50
CA TYR A 162 15.81 0.44 7.13
C TYR A 162 14.58 1.28 6.82
N PHE A 163 13.76 1.54 7.84
CA PHE A 163 12.47 2.18 7.67
C PHE A 163 12.20 3.20 8.78
N VAL A 164 11.47 4.25 8.44
CA VAL A 164 11.00 5.29 9.37
C VAL A 164 9.48 5.33 9.33
N PRO A 165 8.80 4.83 10.37
CA PRO A 165 7.34 4.85 10.48
C PRO A 165 6.78 6.27 10.53
N VAL A 166 5.64 6.50 9.86
CA VAL A 166 4.91 7.78 9.91
C VAL A 166 3.49 7.61 10.43
N SER A 167 2.83 6.52 10.02
CA SER A 167 1.43 6.27 10.36
C SER A 167 1.13 4.79 10.47
N TYR A 168 0.01 4.50 11.12
CA TYR A 168 -0.60 3.18 11.18
C TYR A 168 -2.12 3.31 11.18
N TYR A 169 -2.83 2.22 10.91
CA TYR A 169 -4.29 2.23 10.89
C TYR A 169 -4.88 0.84 11.07
N PRO A 170 -6.07 0.70 11.70
CA PRO A 170 -6.76 -0.58 11.78
C PRO A 170 -7.35 -0.96 10.43
N TRP A 171 -7.29 -2.25 10.11
CA TRP A 171 -8.12 -2.87 9.08
C TRP A 171 -9.42 -3.29 9.73
N ALA A 172 -10.53 -2.62 9.36
CA ALA A 172 -11.78 -2.73 10.09
C ALA A 172 -13.00 -2.65 9.18
N MET A 173 -14.16 -2.95 9.71
CA MET A 173 -15.43 -2.86 8.99
C MET A 173 -16.01 -1.45 9.11
N PHE A 174 -15.78 -0.62 8.09
CA PHE A 174 -16.30 0.75 8.03
C PHE A 174 -17.77 0.78 7.60
N TYR A 175 -18.51 1.76 8.12
CA TYR A 175 -19.91 2.00 7.78
C TYR A 175 -20.28 3.47 7.96
N ARG A 176 -21.43 3.89 7.40
CA ARG A 176 -21.97 5.24 7.61
C ARG A 176 -22.94 5.25 8.80
N LYS A 177 -22.66 6.10 9.80
CA LYS A 177 -23.49 6.29 11.01
C LYS A 177 -24.93 6.60 10.67
N SER A 178 -25.14 7.57 9.77
CA SER A 178 -26.52 8.00 9.35
C SER A 178 -27.33 6.88 8.72
N ILE A 179 -26.67 5.95 7.99
CA ILE A 179 -27.35 4.81 7.37
C ILE A 179 -27.72 3.76 8.41
N PHE A 180 -26.83 3.49 9.35
CA PHE A 180 -27.09 2.57 10.47
C PHE A 180 -28.22 3.09 11.34
N GLU A 181 -28.18 4.37 11.77
CA GLU A 181 -29.23 5.00 12.55
C GLU A 181 -30.58 4.97 11.83
N LYS A 182 -30.64 5.34 10.55
CA LYS A 182 -31.87 5.34 9.75
C LYS A 182 -32.54 3.96 9.70
N ASN A 183 -31.73 2.90 9.71
CA ASN A 183 -32.24 1.53 9.60
C ASN A 183 -32.38 0.83 10.96
N GLY A 184 -31.94 1.47 12.05
CA GLY A 184 -31.92 0.88 13.40
C GLY A 184 -30.89 -0.22 13.56
N TRP A 185 -29.78 -0.16 12.81
CA TRP A 185 -28.68 -1.10 12.89
C TRP A 185 -27.67 -0.69 13.95
N THR A 186 -27.00 -1.68 14.54
CA THR A 186 -25.90 -1.52 15.48
C THR A 186 -24.73 -2.38 15.03
N PRO A 187 -23.47 -1.98 15.33
CA PRO A 187 -22.31 -2.83 15.11
C PRO A 187 -22.50 -4.21 15.76
N PRO A 188 -22.24 -5.31 15.02
CA PRO A 188 -22.37 -6.65 15.53
C PRO A 188 -21.16 -7.03 16.40
N GLU A 189 -21.39 -7.79 17.47
CA GLU A 189 -20.32 -8.31 18.34
C GLU A 189 -20.00 -9.77 17.99
N THR A 190 -20.99 -10.53 17.54
CA THR A 190 -20.86 -11.96 17.21
C THR A 190 -21.10 -12.24 15.74
N ASN A 191 -20.63 -13.41 15.27
CA ASN A 191 -20.90 -13.85 13.90
C ASN A 191 -22.41 -13.96 13.61
N ASN A 192 -23.22 -14.41 14.58
CA ASN A 192 -24.68 -14.49 14.39
C ASN A 192 -25.30 -13.12 14.16
N ASP A 193 -24.93 -12.11 14.97
CA ASP A 193 -25.42 -10.75 14.81
C ASP A 193 -24.97 -10.15 13.46
N PHE A 194 -23.75 -10.45 13.03
CA PHE A 194 -23.21 -10.02 11.74
C PHE A 194 -23.99 -10.62 10.57
N MET A 195 -24.28 -11.92 10.63
CA MET A 195 -25.08 -12.60 9.61
C MET A 195 -26.52 -12.10 9.57
N GLU A 196 -27.14 -11.76 10.71
CA GLU A 196 -28.48 -11.18 10.77
C GLU A 196 -28.48 -9.76 10.19
N LEU A 197 -27.49 -8.93 10.54
CA LEU A 197 -27.32 -7.59 9.99
C LEU A 197 -27.22 -7.62 8.46
N MET A 198 -26.38 -8.50 7.92
CA MET A 198 -26.21 -8.62 6.47
C MET A 198 -27.48 -9.07 5.75
N LYS A 199 -28.24 -10.01 6.34
CA LYS A 199 -29.55 -10.43 5.78
C LYS A 199 -30.58 -9.30 5.81
N ASP A 200 -30.62 -8.50 6.88
CA ASP A 200 -31.52 -7.35 6.95
C ASP A 200 -31.15 -6.26 5.92
N MET A 201 -29.85 -6.01 5.71
CA MET A 201 -29.37 -5.12 4.64
C MET A 201 -29.85 -5.60 3.26
N GLN A 202 -29.66 -6.89 2.94
CA GLN A 202 -30.14 -7.46 1.68
C GLN A 202 -31.66 -7.35 1.55
N GLY A 203 -32.41 -7.61 2.63
CA GLY A 203 -33.86 -7.47 2.68
C GLY A 203 -34.34 -6.05 2.36
N LYS A 204 -33.52 -5.05 2.61
CA LYS A 204 -33.75 -3.64 2.30
C LYS A 204 -33.16 -3.18 0.96
N GLY A 205 -32.56 -4.10 0.19
CA GLY A 205 -31.97 -3.82 -1.11
C GLY A 205 -30.62 -3.10 -1.06
N ILE A 206 -29.92 -3.19 0.09
CA ILE A 206 -28.58 -2.65 0.28
C ILE A 206 -27.59 -3.82 0.21
N THR A 207 -26.55 -3.71 -0.60
CA THR A 207 -25.46 -4.70 -0.62
C THR A 207 -24.73 -4.65 0.73
N PRO A 208 -24.62 -5.76 1.49
CA PRO A 208 -24.05 -5.69 2.83
C PRO A 208 -22.61 -5.23 2.88
N ILE A 209 -21.74 -5.78 2.02
CA ILE A 209 -20.30 -5.51 2.03
C ILE A 209 -19.88 -4.97 0.66
N ALA A 210 -19.37 -3.75 0.62
CA ALA A 210 -18.67 -3.21 -0.53
C ALA A 210 -17.40 -4.05 -0.78
N PHE A 211 -17.08 -4.33 -2.05
CA PHE A 211 -15.92 -5.15 -2.37
C PHE A 211 -15.36 -4.80 -3.75
N GLY A 212 -14.08 -4.45 -3.79
CA GLY A 212 -13.33 -4.14 -5.01
C GLY A 212 -11.92 -4.71 -4.89
N ASP A 213 -11.55 -5.59 -5.83
CA ASP A 213 -10.28 -6.33 -5.84
C ASP A 213 -9.62 -6.35 -7.23
N LYS A 214 -9.87 -5.33 -8.03
CA LYS A 214 -9.22 -5.19 -9.35
C LYS A 214 -7.70 -5.20 -9.24
N ASP A 215 -7.18 -4.58 -8.19
CA ASP A 215 -5.76 -4.42 -7.92
C ASP A 215 -5.16 -5.63 -7.15
N GLY A 216 -6.00 -6.56 -6.68
CA GLY A 216 -5.64 -7.84 -6.06
C GLY A 216 -5.30 -7.77 -4.56
N TRP A 217 -4.77 -6.65 -4.08
CA TRP A 217 -4.37 -6.52 -2.68
C TRP A 217 -5.53 -6.39 -1.69
N PRO A 218 -6.71 -5.75 -1.99
CA PRO A 218 -7.74 -5.55 -0.96
C PRO A 218 -8.30 -6.86 -0.39
N ALA A 219 -8.37 -7.90 -1.21
CA ALA A 219 -8.89 -9.20 -0.81
C ALA A 219 -7.95 -9.94 0.18
N MET A 220 -6.64 -9.64 0.19
CA MET A 220 -5.70 -10.20 1.16
C MET A 220 -6.13 -9.88 2.60
N GLY A 221 -6.55 -8.64 2.89
CA GLY A 221 -7.02 -8.27 4.23
C GLY A 221 -8.30 -9.00 4.66
N THR A 222 -9.13 -9.46 3.71
CA THR A 222 -10.26 -10.34 4.06
C THR A 222 -9.75 -11.72 4.48
N PHE A 223 -8.75 -12.28 3.78
CA PHE A 223 -8.13 -13.55 4.17
C PHE A 223 -7.50 -13.44 5.56
N ASP A 224 -6.71 -12.39 5.80
CA ASP A 224 -5.99 -12.20 7.07
C ASP A 224 -6.95 -12.14 8.25
N ILE A 225 -7.97 -11.30 8.15
CA ILE A 225 -8.98 -11.18 9.21
C ILE A 225 -9.71 -12.50 9.45
N LEU A 226 -10.14 -13.19 8.40
CA LEU A 226 -10.83 -14.49 8.55
C LEU A 226 -9.90 -15.55 9.16
N ASN A 227 -8.63 -15.57 8.73
CA ASN A 227 -7.65 -16.52 9.28
C ASN A 227 -7.41 -16.26 10.78
N MET A 228 -7.19 -15.02 11.18
CA MET A 228 -7.02 -14.67 12.59
C MET A 228 -8.26 -14.96 13.44
N ARG A 229 -9.48 -14.82 12.88
CA ARG A 229 -10.74 -15.10 13.58
C ARG A 229 -11.07 -16.58 13.70
N LEU A 230 -10.51 -17.43 12.84
CA LEU A 230 -10.74 -18.88 12.83
C LEU A 230 -9.61 -19.65 13.51
N ASN A 231 -8.37 -19.27 13.25
CA ASN A 231 -7.19 -20.04 13.62
C ASN A 231 -6.31 -19.33 14.67
N GLY A 232 -6.57 -18.07 14.94
CA GLY A 232 -5.82 -17.25 15.91
C GLY A 232 -4.59 -16.58 15.32
N PHE A 233 -4.05 -15.64 16.09
CA PHE A 233 -2.91 -14.81 15.69
C PHE A 233 -1.62 -15.62 15.46
N ASP A 234 -1.28 -16.52 16.40
CA ASP A 234 -0.04 -17.30 16.33
C ASP A 234 -0.01 -18.19 15.08
N TYR A 235 -1.14 -18.87 14.77
CA TYR A 235 -1.27 -19.64 13.54
C TYR A 235 -1.13 -18.76 12.29
N HIS A 236 -1.80 -17.60 12.29
CA HIS A 236 -1.70 -16.66 11.18
C HIS A 236 -0.25 -16.26 10.92
N MET A 237 0.50 -15.87 11.95
CA MET A 237 1.90 -15.48 11.80
C MET A 237 2.81 -16.64 11.37
N SER A 238 2.59 -17.87 11.88
CA SER A 238 3.30 -19.07 11.42
C SER A 238 3.03 -19.37 9.95
N LEU A 239 1.78 -19.21 9.51
CA LEU A 239 1.40 -19.37 8.10
C LEU A 239 2.09 -18.31 7.21
N MET A 240 2.12 -17.05 7.64
CA MET A 240 2.80 -15.96 6.94
C MET A 240 4.32 -16.20 6.85
N ALA A 241 4.91 -16.80 7.88
CA ALA A 241 6.32 -17.21 7.90
C ALA A 241 6.65 -18.43 7.02
N GLY A 242 5.64 -19.10 6.45
CA GLY A 242 5.81 -20.33 5.68
C GLY A 242 6.07 -21.57 6.53
N GLU A 243 5.77 -21.52 7.82
CA GLU A 243 5.95 -22.63 8.77
C GLU A 243 4.75 -23.59 8.78
N GLU A 244 3.61 -23.16 8.24
CA GLU A 244 2.38 -23.95 8.14
C GLU A 244 2.05 -24.31 6.69
N GLN A 245 1.18 -25.31 6.51
CA GLN A 245 0.78 -25.82 5.19
C GLN A 245 -0.39 -24.99 4.64
N TRP A 246 -0.26 -24.46 3.42
CA TRP A 246 -1.31 -23.70 2.76
C TRP A 246 -2.50 -24.55 2.25
N ASP A 247 -2.35 -25.87 2.19
CA ASP A 247 -3.42 -26.83 1.85
C ASP A 247 -3.98 -27.56 3.08
N SER A 248 -3.70 -27.05 4.29
CA SER A 248 -4.23 -27.56 5.55
C SER A 248 -5.75 -27.39 5.67
N ASP A 249 -6.37 -28.12 6.59
CA ASP A 249 -7.80 -27.99 6.89
C ASP A 249 -8.13 -26.60 7.47
N GLU A 250 -7.18 -25.99 8.21
CA GLU A 250 -7.27 -24.64 8.76
C GLU A 250 -7.40 -23.59 7.64
N VAL A 251 -6.52 -23.62 6.64
CA VAL A 251 -6.55 -22.70 5.51
C VAL A 251 -7.79 -22.93 4.64
N LYS A 252 -8.16 -24.17 4.39
CA LYS A 252 -9.40 -24.51 3.68
C LYS A 252 -10.62 -23.98 4.41
N GLY A 253 -10.64 -24.06 5.74
CA GLY A 253 -11.69 -23.47 6.59
C GLY A 253 -11.86 -21.95 6.41
N VAL A 254 -10.77 -21.23 6.16
CA VAL A 254 -10.81 -19.80 5.84
C VAL A 254 -11.57 -19.56 4.53
N PHE A 255 -11.20 -20.25 3.46
CA PHE A 255 -11.88 -20.13 2.17
C PHE A 255 -13.34 -20.62 2.21
N GLU A 256 -13.63 -21.69 2.94
CA GLU A 256 -15.00 -22.17 3.16
C GLU A 256 -15.86 -21.13 3.88
N THR A 257 -15.33 -20.51 4.93
CA THR A 257 -16.01 -19.42 5.64
C THR A 257 -16.22 -18.24 4.71
N TRP A 258 -15.19 -17.82 3.97
CA TRP A 258 -15.30 -16.73 3.01
C TRP A 258 -16.34 -17.01 1.93
N ARG A 259 -16.41 -18.24 1.42
CA ARG A 259 -17.46 -18.66 0.46
C ARG A 259 -18.87 -18.40 1.01
N THR A 260 -19.10 -18.58 2.31
CA THR A 260 -20.40 -18.26 2.92
C THR A 260 -20.73 -16.78 2.97
N LEU A 261 -19.71 -15.92 2.94
CA LEU A 261 -19.83 -14.45 2.94
C LEU A 261 -19.96 -13.86 1.52
N LEU A 262 -19.50 -14.55 0.47
CA LEU A 262 -19.55 -14.05 -0.90
C LEU A 262 -20.95 -13.60 -1.36
N PRO A 263 -22.07 -14.25 -0.99
CA PRO A 263 -23.42 -13.77 -1.33
C PRO A 263 -23.76 -12.38 -0.76
N PHE A 264 -23.01 -11.91 0.25
CA PHE A 264 -23.18 -10.60 0.88
C PHE A 264 -22.23 -9.54 0.34
N HIS A 265 -21.21 -9.94 -0.42
CA HIS A 265 -20.26 -9.05 -1.05
C HIS A 265 -20.85 -8.39 -2.30
N GLN A 266 -20.34 -7.21 -2.62
CA GLN A 266 -20.63 -6.54 -3.88
C GLN A 266 -20.16 -7.42 -5.05
N ALA A 267 -21.05 -7.62 -6.03
CA ALA A 267 -20.76 -8.46 -7.19
C ALA A 267 -19.65 -7.87 -8.07
N ASP A 268 -18.97 -8.73 -8.84
CA ASP A 268 -17.91 -8.36 -9.78
C ASP A 268 -16.73 -7.57 -9.13
N PRO A 269 -16.11 -8.12 -8.08
CA PRO A 269 -15.03 -7.43 -7.38
C PRO A 269 -13.78 -7.25 -8.24
N LEU A 270 -13.50 -8.17 -9.15
CA LEU A 270 -12.28 -8.16 -9.99
C LEU A 270 -12.30 -7.08 -11.08
N GLY A 271 -13.47 -6.53 -11.39
CA GLY A 271 -13.64 -5.40 -12.30
C GLY A 271 -13.66 -4.04 -11.61
N ARG A 272 -13.67 -3.99 -10.28
CA ARG A 272 -13.87 -2.78 -9.48
C ARG A 272 -12.64 -2.48 -8.63
N THR A 273 -12.22 -1.19 -8.61
CA THR A 273 -11.19 -0.72 -7.69
C THR A 273 -11.75 -0.56 -6.27
N TRP A 274 -10.87 -0.49 -5.28
CA TRP A 274 -11.27 -0.23 -3.89
C TRP A 274 -11.96 1.14 -3.73
N GLN A 275 -11.54 2.17 -4.51
CA GLN A 275 -12.16 3.49 -4.49
C GLN A 275 -13.60 3.46 -5.03
N GLU A 276 -13.85 2.68 -6.07
CA GLU A 276 -15.21 2.51 -6.62
C GLU A 276 -16.11 1.77 -5.61
N ALA A 277 -15.57 0.80 -4.87
CA ALA A 277 -16.27 0.12 -3.78
C ALA A 277 -16.55 1.08 -2.61
N ALA A 278 -15.58 1.89 -2.19
CA ALA A 278 -15.76 2.92 -1.17
C ALA A 278 -16.83 3.95 -1.58
N THR A 279 -16.85 4.36 -2.84
CA THR A 279 -17.89 5.25 -3.41
C THR A 279 -19.29 4.63 -3.31
N SER A 280 -19.43 3.30 -3.50
CA SER A 280 -20.71 2.59 -3.31
C SER A 280 -21.20 2.69 -1.86
N MET A 281 -20.31 2.53 -0.88
CA MET A 281 -20.62 2.72 0.54
C MET A 281 -20.98 4.18 0.83
N ALA A 282 -20.23 5.14 0.29
CA ALA A 282 -20.52 6.56 0.46
C ALA A 282 -21.91 6.95 -0.04
N LYS A 283 -22.41 6.33 -1.10
CA LYS A 283 -23.75 6.52 -1.64
C LYS A 283 -24.84 5.76 -0.90
N GLY A 284 -24.46 4.83 0.00
CA GLY A 284 -25.41 3.95 0.69
C GLY A 284 -25.95 2.82 -0.17
N GLU A 285 -25.33 2.52 -1.29
CA GLU A 285 -25.60 1.36 -2.15
C GLU A 285 -25.04 0.08 -1.48
N SER A 286 -23.93 0.23 -0.73
CA SER A 286 -23.38 -0.79 0.16
C SER A 286 -23.43 -0.34 1.61
N GLY A 287 -23.61 -1.28 2.54
CA GLY A 287 -23.79 -1.00 3.97
C GLY A 287 -22.48 -0.82 4.73
N MET A 288 -21.49 -1.66 4.41
CA MET A 288 -20.20 -1.76 5.12
C MET A 288 -19.06 -1.99 4.13
N TYR A 289 -17.81 -1.76 4.58
CA TYR A 289 -16.60 -2.08 3.82
C TYR A 289 -15.46 -2.48 4.75
N LEU A 290 -14.88 -3.67 4.54
CA LEU A 290 -13.67 -4.12 5.25
C LEU A 290 -12.44 -3.54 4.54
N LEU A 291 -11.80 -2.55 5.17
CA LEU A 291 -10.66 -1.84 4.58
C LEU A 291 -9.85 -1.12 5.69
N GLY A 292 -8.77 -0.45 5.32
CA GLY A 292 -8.04 0.46 6.20
C GLY A 292 -8.70 1.85 6.31
N THR A 293 -8.28 2.65 7.29
CA THR A 293 -8.84 4.01 7.51
C THR A 293 -8.67 4.96 6.33
N PHE A 294 -7.77 4.67 5.40
CA PHE A 294 -7.63 5.44 4.15
C PHE A 294 -8.90 5.40 3.26
N VAL A 295 -9.89 4.57 3.59
CA VAL A 295 -11.22 4.65 2.98
C VAL A 295 -11.81 6.06 3.03
N ILE A 296 -11.44 6.85 4.03
CA ILE A 296 -11.83 8.25 4.20
C ILE A 296 -11.50 9.08 2.96
N ASP A 297 -10.34 8.85 2.37
CA ASP A 297 -9.85 9.60 1.21
C ASP A 297 -10.70 9.37 -0.07
N ALA A 298 -11.48 8.28 -0.11
CA ALA A 298 -12.30 7.89 -1.27
C ALA A 298 -13.80 8.14 -1.11
N VAL A 299 -14.27 8.59 0.07
CA VAL A 299 -15.72 8.75 0.33
C VAL A 299 -16.21 10.21 0.25
N GLY A 300 -15.30 11.17 0.08
CA GLY A 300 -15.63 12.59 -0.04
C GLY A 300 -16.46 13.12 1.14
N ASP A 301 -17.56 13.81 0.87
CA ASP A 301 -18.44 14.43 1.89
C ASP A 301 -19.00 13.44 2.94
N ALA A 302 -18.87 12.12 2.72
CA ALA A 302 -19.32 11.12 3.68
C ALA A 302 -18.27 10.81 4.76
N ALA A 303 -17.07 11.39 4.71
CA ALA A 303 -15.97 11.10 5.64
C ALA A 303 -16.36 11.33 7.11
N ASP A 304 -17.02 12.44 7.43
CA ASP A 304 -17.49 12.77 8.78
C ASP A 304 -18.61 11.86 9.30
N ASP A 305 -19.29 11.17 8.39
CA ASP A 305 -20.36 10.22 8.70
C ASP A 305 -19.85 8.80 8.92
N LEU A 306 -18.55 8.54 8.70
CA LEU A 306 -17.97 7.22 8.89
C LEU A 306 -17.79 6.90 10.37
N ASP A 307 -17.96 5.61 10.66
CA ASP A 307 -17.49 4.93 11.86
C ASP A 307 -17.09 3.49 11.46
N PHE A 308 -16.52 2.74 12.38
CA PHE A 308 -16.14 1.35 12.13
C PHE A 308 -16.37 0.47 13.36
N PHE A 309 -16.32 -0.83 13.14
CA PHE A 309 -16.17 -1.83 14.18
C PHE A 309 -15.13 -2.87 13.73
N THR A 310 -14.47 -3.51 14.69
CA THR A 310 -13.56 -4.64 14.39
C THR A 310 -14.38 -5.81 13.89
N PHE A 311 -13.85 -6.57 12.93
CA PHE A 311 -14.54 -7.74 12.42
C PHE A 311 -14.92 -8.67 13.59
N PRO A 312 -16.19 -9.09 13.71
CA PRO A 312 -16.66 -9.83 14.87
C PRO A 312 -15.96 -11.19 15.03
N GLU A 313 -16.07 -11.77 16.22
CA GLU A 313 -15.59 -13.13 16.44
C GLU A 313 -16.34 -14.13 15.57
N LEU A 314 -15.61 -15.10 14.99
CA LEU A 314 -16.18 -16.25 14.27
C LEU A 314 -16.22 -17.48 15.15
N ASP A 315 -15.17 -17.70 15.94
CA ASP A 315 -15.06 -18.74 16.96
C ASP A 315 -14.83 -18.08 18.33
N PRO A 316 -15.77 -18.24 19.30
CA PRO A 316 -15.61 -17.71 20.65
C PRO A 316 -14.39 -18.23 21.41
N ALA A 317 -13.81 -19.37 21.00
CA ALA A 317 -12.59 -19.90 21.60
C ALA A 317 -11.34 -19.13 21.15
N ILE A 318 -11.38 -18.48 19.98
CA ILE A 318 -10.32 -17.67 19.41
C ILE A 318 -10.54 -16.18 19.77
N GLY A 319 -11.79 -15.71 19.69
CA GLY A 319 -12.13 -14.32 19.98
C GLY A 319 -11.86 -13.35 18.83
N ALA A 320 -11.73 -12.06 19.17
CA ALA A 320 -11.56 -10.95 18.22
C ALA A 320 -10.45 -9.97 18.61
N ASP A 321 -9.48 -10.38 19.42
CA ASP A 321 -8.43 -9.53 19.99
C ASP A 321 -7.19 -9.35 19.10
N ALA A 322 -7.10 -10.07 17.99
CA ALA A 322 -6.11 -9.86 16.96
C ALA A 322 -6.61 -8.85 15.89
N LEU A 323 -5.73 -7.99 15.43
CA LEU A 323 -6.03 -6.90 14.51
C LEU A 323 -4.94 -6.78 13.43
N ASP A 324 -5.33 -6.52 12.18
CA ASP A 324 -4.41 -5.95 11.20
C ASP A 324 -4.26 -4.45 11.45
N ALA A 325 -3.02 -4.01 11.63
CA ALA A 325 -2.68 -2.59 11.72
C ALA A 325 -1.40 -2.28 10.92
N PRO A 326 -1.53 -2.14 9.60
CA PRO A 326 -0.42 -1.83 8.71
C PRO A 326 0.30 -0.54 9.10
N ILE A 327 1.64 -0.53 8.93
CA ILE A 327 2.51 0.60 9.23
C ILE A 327 3.06 1.16 7.93
N ASP A 328 2.78 2.43 7.66
CA ASP A 328 3.30 3.17 6.52
C ASP A 328 4.43 4.12 6.95
N GLY A 329 5.34 4.41 6.03
CA GLY A 329 6.46 5.32 6.32
C GLY A 329 7.41 5.47 5.14
N PHE A 330 8.69 5.58 5.45
CA PHE A 330 9.68 6.01 4.49
C PHE A 330 10.94 5.15 4.50
N CYS A 331 11.50 4.94 3.31
CA CYS A 331 12.84 4.37 3.13
C CYS A 331 13.78 5.41 2.48
N VAL A 332 15.06 5.32 2.78
CA VAL A 332 16.13 6.01 2.05
C VAL A 332 16.63 5.08 0.96
N ALA A 333 16.60 5.51 -0.30
CA ALA A 333 17.08 4.68 -1.40
C ALA A 333 18.61 4.62 -1.42
N ALA A 334 19.20 3.42 -1.51
CA ALA A 334 20.65 3.26 -1.60
C ALA A 334 21.25 3.90 -2.88
N GLY A 335 20.47 3.93 -3.97
CA GLY A 335 20.82 4.58 -5.25
C GLY A 335 20.51 6.06 -5.33
N GLY A 336 19.99 6.69 -4.27
CA GLY A 336 19.68 8.12 -4.21
C GLY A 336 20.95 8.97 -4.38
N LYS A 337 20.82 10.12 -5.02
CA LYS A 337 21.99 10.97 -5.36
C LYS A 337 22.50 11.77 -4.18
N ASN A 338 21.65 12.11 -3.22
CA ASN A 338 21.95 12.95 -2.07
C ASN A 338 21.73 12.18 -0.75
N GLN A 339 22.55 11.17 -0.51
CA GLN A 339 22.42 10.28 0.67
C GLN A 339 22.37 11.05 2.00
N GLU A 340 23.21 12.06 2.19
CA GLU A 340 23.25 12.87 3.42
C GLU A 340 21.91 13.64 3.60
N ALA A 341 21.42 14.27 2.56
CA ALA A 341 20.14 14.97 2.60
C ALA A 341 18.95 14.00 2.75
N GLY A 342 19.01 12.83 2.10
CA GLY A 342 18.02 11.77 2.25
C GLY A 342 17.94 11.26 3.68
N GLN A 343 19.06 10.98 4.31
CA GLN A 343 19.16 10.56 5.72
C GLN A 343 18.62 11.64 6.67
N ALA A 344 18.95 12.92 6.40
CA ALA A 344 18.45 14.04 7.21
C ALA A 344 16.92 14.22 7.08
N LEU A 345 16.38 14.12 5.86
CA LEU A 345 14.94 14.15 5.63
C LEU A 345 14.26 12.97 6.32
N ALA A 346 14.75 11.73 6.14
CA ALA A 346 14.17 10.54 6.75
C ALA A 346 14.10 10.66 8.28
N LYS A 347 15.17 11.17 8.91
CA LYS A 347 15.20 11.42 10.35
C LYS A 347 14.10 12.40 10.80
N TRP A 348 13.92 13.48 10.05
CA TRP A 348 12.91 14.49 10.37
C TRP A 348 11.50 13.92 10.15
N LEU A 349 11.29 13.13 9.10
CA LEU A 349 10.02 12.48 8.79
C LEU A 349 9.49 11.59 9.92
N GLY A 350 10.35 11.01 10.75
CA GLY A 350 9.97 10.24 11.94
C GLY A 350 9.60 11.09 13.16
N SER A 351 9.67 12.43 13.07
CA SER A 351 9.42 13.32 14.20
C SER A 351 7.94 13.65 14.39
N ALA A 352 7.57 14.11 15.60
CA ALA A 352 6.26 14.67 15.86
C ALA A 352 5.95 15.89 14.97
N ALA A 353 6.96 16.73 14.70
CA ALA A 353 6.81 17.92 13.87
C ALA A 353 6.39 17.59 12.43
N ALA A 354 6.93 16.50 11.86
CA ALA A 354 6.52 16.03 10.54
C ALA A 354 5.07 15.55 10.52
N ALA A 355 4.67 14.79 11.54
CA ALA A 355 3.30 14.31 11.68
C ALA A 355 2.31 15.46 11.87
N ASP A 356 2.66 16.44 12.71
CA ASP A 356 1.84 17.64 12.95
C ASP A 356 1.69 18.47 11.66
N ALA A 357 2.78 18.63 10.89
CA ALA A 357 2.74 19.36 9.62
C ALA A 357 1.81 18.67 8.59
N GLY A 358 1.81 17.33 8.53
CA GLY A 358 0.92 16.59 7.65
C GLY A 358 -0.54 16.63 8.07
N ASN A 359 -0.80 16.76 9.37
CA ASN A 359 -2.16 16.76 9.93
C ASN A 359 -2.74 18.17 10.13
N GLU A 360 -1.93 19.22 10.13
CA GLU A 360 -2.39 20.60 10.30
C GLU A 360 -3.24 21.04 9.09
N GLY A 361 -4.52 21.26 9.32
CA GLY A 361 -5.47 21.68 8.29
C GLY A 361 -5.83 20.59 7.28
N ALA A 362 -5.45 19.33 7.53
CA ALA A 362 -5.83 18.22 6.66
C ALA A 362 -7.30 17.85 6.84
N ASP A 363 -8.01 17.63 5.72
CA ASP A 363 -9.40 17.15 5.74
C ASP A 363 -9.50 15.73 6.30
N ALA A 364 -8.44 14.93 6.13
CA ALA A 364 -8.36 13.56 6.63
C ALA A 364 -6.97 13.33 7.28
N PRO A 365 -6.76 13.69 8.57
CA PRO A 365 -5.50 13.45 9.26
C PRO A 365 -5.20 11.94 9.38
N PHE A 366 -3.91 11.57 9.34
CA PHE A 366 -3.47 10.21 9.62
C PHE A 366 -3.17 10.01 11.12
N ILE A 367 -3.20 8.76 11.57
CA ILE A 367 -2.80 8.42 12.93
C ILE A 367 -1.27 8.35 12.96
N ALA A 368 -0.64 9.29 13.66
CA ALA A 368 0.81 9.38 13.73
C ALA A 368 1.41 8.19 14.49
N ALA A 369 2.48 7.61 13.94
CA ALA A 369 3.28 6.63 14.65
C ALA A 369 4.04 7.25 15.83
N ASN A 370 4.38 8.55 15.73
CA ASN A 370 5.08 9.28 16.79
C ASN A 370 4.12 9.74 17.88
N GLU A 371 4.28 9.21 19.11
CA GLU A 371 3.43 9.50 20.26
C GLU A 371 3.52 10.96 20.74
N GLY A 372 4.56 11.71 20.34
CA GLY A 372 4.71 13.14 20.61
C GLY A 372 3.87 14.04 19.71
N ALA A 373 3.28 13.51 18.64
CA ALA A 373 2.45 14.26 17.70
C ALA A 373 1.12 14.70 18.34
N SER A 374 0.61 15.85 17.89
CA SER A 374 -0.64 16.40 18.39
C SER A 374 -1.84 15.60 17.88
N THR A 375 -2.70 15.19 18.81
CA THR A 375 -3.99 14.57 18.49
C THR A 375 -5.15 15.58 18.41
N SER A 376 -4.86 16.87 18.47
CA SER A 376 -5.88 17.93 18.47
C SER A 376 -6.66 18.05 17.17
N THR A 377 -6.08 17.60 16.06
CA THR A 377 -6.70 17.56 14.73
C THR A 377 -7.49 16.28 14.48
N TYR A 378 -7.33 15.26 15.34
CA TYR A 378 -7.99 13.98 15.14
C TYR A 378 -9.50 14.09 15.23
N THR A 379 -10.18 13.54 14.23
CA THR A 379 -11.62 13.28 14.30
C THR A 379 -11.92 12.18 15.33
N ASP A 380 -13.18 11.97 15.65
CA ASP A 380 -13.57 10.88 16.56
C ASP A 380 -13.19 9.50 15.99
N LEU A 381 -13.19 9.36 14.65
CA LEU A 381 -12.79 8.13 13.98
C LEU A 381 -11.29 7.84 14.14
N GLN A 382 -10.40 8.84 13.99
CA GLN A 382 -8.97 8.66 14.23
C GLN A 382 -8.65 8.38 15.71
N LYS A 383 -9.34 9.06 16.66
CA LYS A 383 -9.19 8.77 18.08
C LYS A 383 -9.58 7.34 18.42
N LYS A 384 -10.74 6.90 17.92
CA LYS A 384 -11.20 5.51 18.06
C LYS A 384 -10.21 4.51 17.44
N SER A 385 -9.67 4.82 16.25
CA SER A 385 -8.68 3.98 15.57
C SER A 385 -7.41 3.83 16.40
N ALA A 386 -6.87 4.94 16.94
CA ALA A 386 -5.69 4.90 17.80
C ALA A 386 -5.96 4.12 19.10
N GLU A 387 -7.15 4.29 19.71
CA GLU A 387 -7.58 3.56 20.90
C GLU A 387 -7.70 2.03 20.62
N VAL A 388 -8.34 1.65 19.51
CA VAL A 388 -8.54 0.24 19.14
C VAL A 388 -7.20 -0.45 18.86
N VAL A 389 -6.29 0.18 18.10
CA VAL A 389 -4.96 -0.37 17.85
C VAL A 389 -4.13 -0.42 19.14
N GLY A 390 -4.19 0.62 19.96
CA GLY A 390 -3.47 0.67 21.25
C GLY A 390 -3.97 -0.36 22.28
N ALA A 391 -5.22 -0.82 22.16
CA ALA A 391 -5.83 -1.82 23.05
C ALA A 391 -5.71 -3.27 22.51
N ALA A 392 -5.32 -3.46 21.25
CA ALA A 392 -5.22 -4.78 20.63
C ALA A 392 -4.14 -5.62 21.33
N ALA A 393 -4.47 -6.87 21.66
CA ALA A 393 -3.52 -7.79 22.28
C ALA A 393 -2.47 -8.27 21.28
N ASN A 394 -2.88 -8.45 20.02
CA ASN A 394 -2.05 -8.96 18.94
C ASN A 394 -2.26 -8.11 17.68
N ILE A 395 -1.17 -7.75 17.02
CA ILE A 395 -1.18 -6.92 15.81
C ILE A 395 -0.40 -7.63 14.72
N ALA A 396 -1.10 -7.98 13.63
CA ALA A 396 -0.52 -8.29 12.33
C ALA A 396 -0.44 -6.99 11.51
N GLN A 397 0.44 -6.93 10.53
CA GLN A 397 0.50 -5.75 9.70
C GLN A 397 -0.42 -5.84 8.48
N PHE A 398 -0.28 -6.87 7.72
CA PHE A 398 -1.06 -7.20 6.51
C PHE A 398 -0.31 -8.30 5.76
N MET A 399 -0.99 -9.18 5.03
CA MET A 399 -0.36 -10.33 4.36
C MET A 399 0.91 -9.96 3.60
N ASP A 400 0.89 -8.94 2.75
CA ASP A 400 2.05 -8.58 1.92
C ASP A 400 3.21 -7.93 2.71
N ARG A 401 3.02 -7.68 4.00
CA ARG A 401 4.02 -7.15 4.94
C ARG A 401 4.48 -8.19 5.95
N ASP A 402 3.63 -9.19 6.22
CA ASP A 402 3.88 -10.27 7.17
C ASP A 402 4.41 -11.54 6.49
N THR A 403 4.38 -11.63 5.15
CA THR A 403 4.97 -12.72 4.40
C THR A 403 5.94 -12.25 3.32
N ASN A 404 6.60 -13.20 2.64
CA ASN A 404 7.47 -12.90 1.51
C ASN A 404 6.71 -12.13 0.41
N ALA A 405 7.25 -10.99 -0.03
CA ALA A 405 6.57 -10.10 -0.97
C ALA A 405 6.33 -10.75 -2.34
N ASP A 406 7.25 -11.60 -2.83
CA ASP A 406 7.06 -12.35 -4.08
C ASP A 406 5.92 -13.36 -3.92
N PHE A 407 5.85 -14.05 -2.76
CA PHE A 407 4.75 -14.96 -2.46
C PHE A 407 3.41 -14.21 -2.43
N ALA A 408 3.31 -13.11 -1.71
CA ALA A 408 2.08 -12.31 -1.67
C ALA A 408 1.63 -11.87 -3.07
N ASN A 409 2.53 -11.30 -3.86
CA ASN A 409 2.19 -10.70 -5.15
C ASN A 409 2.00 -11.72 -6.27
N THR A 410 2.81 -12.79 -6.32
CA THR A 410 2.81 -13.72 -7.45
C THR A 410 2.03 -15.01 -7.20
N VAL A 411 1.74 -15.32 -5.92
CA VAL A 411 0.98 -16.51 -5.53
C VAL A 411 -0.36 -16.13 -4.90
N MET A 412 -0.37 -15.35 -3.82
CA MET A 412 -1.60 -15.12 -3.07
C MET A 412 -2.61 -14.25 -3.82
N ILE A 413 -2.21 -13.14 -4.43
CA ILE A 413 -3.12 -12.31 -5.24
C ILE A 413 -3.82 -13.14 -6.33
N PRO A 414 -3.10 -13.82 -7.26
CA PRO A 414 -3.78 -14.59 -8.30
C PRO A 414 -4.59 -15.78 -7.75
N SER A 415 -4.19 -16.39 -6.63
CA SER A 415 -4.92 -17.50 -6.02
C SER A 415 -6.22 -17.05 -5.36
N ILE A 416 -6.22 -15.94 -4.62
CA ILE A 416 -7.44 -15.35 -4.08
C ILE A 416 -8.37 -14.92 -5.20
N GLN A 417 -7.85 -14.32 -6.27
CA GLN A 417 -8.68 -13.97 -7.43
C GLN A 417 -9.22 -15.20 -8.18
N ALA A 418 -8.49 -16.31 -8.19
CA ALA A 418 -8.99 -17.59 -8.72
C ALA A 418 -10.15 -18.13 -7.86
N PHE A 419 -10.00 -18.12 -6.53
CA PHE A 419 -11.09 -18.45 -5.60
C PHE A 419 -12.32 -17.56 -5.79
N LEU A 420 -12.16 -16.25 -5.95
CA LEU A 420 -13.28 -15.34 -6.20
C LEU A 420 -14.01 -15.61 -7.52
N LYS A 421 -13.34 -16.19 -8.51
CA LYS A 421 -13.93 -16.63 -9.80
C LYS A 421 -14.65 -17.97 -9.69
N ASP A 422 -14.09 -18.90 -8.96
CA ASP A 422 -14.62 -20.27 -8.74
C ASP A 422 -14.49 -20.66 -7.26
N PRO A 423 -15.42 -20.18 -6.40
CA PRO A 423 -15.33 -20.40 -4.95
C PRO A 423 -15.59 -21.85 -4.53
N ASP A 424 -15.96 -22.74 -5.44
CA ASP A 424 -16.16 -24.16 -5.14
C ASP A 424 -14.85 -24.98 -5.31
N ASP A 425 -13.80 -24.45 -5.97
CA ASP A 425 -12.52 -25.13 -6.16
C ASP A 425 -11.49 -24.79 -5.06
N ILE A 426 -11.89 -24.90 -3.79
CA ILE A 426 -11.01 -24.62 -2.65
C ILE A 426 -9.81 -25.54 -2.61
N ASP A 427 -10.00 -26.84 -2.85
CA ASP A 427 -8.91 -27.84 -2.86
C ASP A 427 -7.89 -27.53 -3.96
N GLY A 428 -8.33 -27.17 -5.16
CA GLY A 428 -7.43 -26.80 -6.24
C GLY A 428 -6.64 -25.52 -5.97
N VAL A 429 -7.31 -24.51 -5.41
CA VAL A 429 -6.67 -23.23 -5.05
C VAL A 429 -5.62 -23.44 -3.94
N THR A 430 -5.97 -24.13 -2.84
CA THR A 430 -5.05 -24.32 -1.71
C THR A 430 -3.87 -25.24 -2.07
N ALA A 431 -4.08 -26.29 -2.87
CA ALA A 431 -3.00 -27.13 -3.39
C ALA A 431 -2.04 -26.35 -4.30
N SER A 432 -2.58 -25.45 -5.15
CA SER A 432 -1.76 -24.60 -6.00
C SER A 432 -0.92 -23.59 -5.20
N ILE A 433 -1.50 -23.02 -4.13
CA ILE A 433 -0.75 -22.14 -3.21
C ILE A 433 0.38 -22.93 -2.56
N GLN A 434 0.09 -24.13 -2.02
CA GLN A 434 1.09 -24.97 -1.34
C GLN A 434 2.24 -25.38 -2.25
N GLU A 435 1.97 -25.77 -3.49
CA GLU A 435 3.01 -26.12 -4.47
C GLU A 435 3.98 -24.96 -4.71
N GLN A 436 3.43 -23.74 -4.82
CA GLN A 436 4.24 -22.55 -5.06
C GLN A 436 4.96 -22.07 -3.78
N ALA A 437 4.30 -22.14 -2.60
CA ALA A 437 4.88 -21.85 -1.31
C ALA A 437 6.13 -22.69 -1.05
N ALA A 438 6.07 -23.99 -1.32
CA ALA A 438 7.21 -24.90 -1.16
C ALA A 438 8.43 -24.51 -2.02
N SER A 439 8.26 -23.78 -3.10
CA SER A 439 9.36 -23.30 -3.93
C SER A 439 9.95 -21.96 -3.44
N ILE A 440 9.22 -21.20 -2.63
CA ILE A 440 9.62 -19.87 -2.15
C ILE A 440 10.19 -19.94 -0.74
N PHE A 441 9.54 -20.70 0.15
CA PHE A 441 9.96 -20.84 1.55
C PHE A 441 10.95 -21.98 1.78
N GLY A 442 11.12 -22.89 0.81
CA GLY A 442 12.11 -23.97 0.85
C GLY A 442 11.59 -25.29 1.24
#